data_e6426fcfc3dde208ec5227035a30cda2
#
_entry.id   e6426fcfc3dde208ec5227035a30cda2
#
_cell.length_a   1.000
_cell.length_b   1.000
_cell.length_c   1.000
_cell.angle_alpha   90.00
_cell.angle_beta   90.00
_cell.angle_gamma   90.00
#
_symmetry.space_group_name_H-M   'P 1'
#
loop_
_entity.id
_entity.type
_entity.pdbx_description
1 polymer ?
#
loop_
_entity_poly.entity_id
_entity_poly.type
_entity_poly.pdbx_seq_one_letter_code
_entity_poly.pdbx_strand_id
1 'polypeptide(L)'
;MKEHPEDKGRKPLSASFITGAIALAFLVAGYQTALFMHRAAVLRIIADADRPDTVYIRADAAGTDDRGPADDPDEHVSGGKVRPSALDGMSRQDSGGHGAGNRSEKGTSSGRKPFAERRNSPHAPAVQAVRESYLPRTYESFRFNPNTVSVADLQRLGFSRKQAEAIDNYRRKGGRFRRKEDFAKSYVVADSVFDRLAPFIDIPLLDLNAADSAAFDALPGIGPYYAARMAAYREELGGYSYKEQLMDIRGFDAERFAGLQDLVTVGPSEPYPLWTAPEDSLARHPYIGRYAARGIVLYRDNNPRAEWTVEKIGKAGILSADLAEKLSRCRIADP
;
A
#
# COMPACT_ATOMS: atom_id res chain seq x y z
N MET A 1 -75.06 -0.10 5.52
CA MET A 1 -74.38 0.67 4.46
C MET A 1 -72.94 0.68 4.79
N LYS A 2 -72.15 -0.22 4.15
CA LYS A 2 -70.69 -0.35 4.36
C LYS A 2 -70.04 0.34 3.16
N GLU A 3 -69.33 1.42 3.42
CA GLU A 3 -68.51 2.09 2.41
C GLU A 3 -67.24 1.28 2.16
N HIS A 4 -66.98 0.96 0.91
CA HIS A 4 -65.77 0.39 0.40
C HIS A 4 -64.68 1.50 0.30
N PRO A 5 -63.44 1.26 0.74
CA PRO A 5 -62.35 2.19 0.46
C PRO A 5 -61.95 2.08 -1.00
N GLU A 6 -61.93 3.21 -1.70
CA GLU A 6 -61.43 3.36 -3.06
C GLU A 6 -59.95 3.00 -3.17
N ASP A 7 -59.67 2.05 -4.03
CA ASP A 7 -58.31 1.70 -4.49
C ASP A 7 -57.73 2.86 -5.32
N LYS A 8 -56.87 3.66 -4.73
CA LYS A 8 -56.11 4.71 -5.44
C LYS A 8 -55.12 4.05 -6.40
N GLY A 9 -55.55 3.90 -7.65
CA GLY A 9 -54.79 3.33 -8.75
C GLY A 9 -53.35 3.91 -8.85
N ARG A 10 -52.37 3.04 -8.67
CA ARG A 10 -50.96 3.32 -8.93
C ARG A 10 -50.79 3.66 -10.42
N LYS A 11 -50.35 4.88 -10.73
CA LYS A 11 -50.04 5.30 -12.10
C LYS A 11 -49.00 4.35 -12.69
N PRO A 12 -49.21 3.83 -13.92
CA PRO A 12 -48.23 2.95 -14.54
C PRO A 12 -46.93 3.71 -14.77
N LEU A 13 -45.80 3.07 -14.44
CA LEU A 13 -44.47 3.63 -14.67
C LEU A 13 -44.25 3.87 -16.17
N SER A 14 -43.67 5.00 -16.54
CA SER A 14 -43.39 5.31 -17.94
C SER A 14 -42.47 4.27 -18.59
N ALA A 15 -42.66 3.94 -19.85
CA ALA A 15 -41.81 3.00 -20.58
C ALA A 15 -40.35 3.40 -20.53
N SER A 16 -40.03 4.70 -20.58
CA SER A 16 -38.67 5.22 -20.46
C SER A 16 -38.04 4.93 -19.10
N PHE A 17 -38.83 4.99 -18.01
CA PHE A 17 -38.33 4.65 -16.67
C PHE A 17 -37.99 3.15 -16.55
N ILE A 18 -38.85 2.29 -17.10
CA ILE A 18 -38.65 0.83 -17.11
C ILE A 18 -37.38 0.49 -17.91
N THR A 19 -37.21 1.08 -19.09
CA THR A 19 -36.00 0.86 -19.91
C THR A 19 -34.73 1.34 -19.20
N GLY A 20 -34.79 2.51 -18.55
CA GLY A 20 -33.64 3.03 -17.76
C GLY A 20 -33.31 2.14 -16.58
N ALA A 21 -34.32 1.63 -15.86
CA ALA A 21 -34.12 0.73 -14.72
C ALA A 21 -33.50 -0.63 -15.16
N ILE A 22 -33.95 -1.16 -16.30
CA ILE A 22 -33.37 -2.40 -16.86
C ILE A 22 -31.91 -2.18 -17.28
N ALA A 23 -31.62 -1.07 -17.98
CA ALA A 23 -30.25 -0.73 -18.39
C ALA A 23 -29.31 -0.60 -17.16
N LEU A 24 -29.76 0.06 -16.09
CA LEU A 24 -29.02 0.20 -14.85
C LEU A 24 -28.77 -1.17 -14.18
N ALA A 25 -29.78 -2.04 -14.15
CA ALA A 25 -29.65 -3.38 -13.60
C ALA A 25 -28.59 -4.22 -14.36
N PHE A 26 -28.56 -4.15 -15.69
CA PHE A 26 -27.52 -4.81 -16.48
C PHE A 26 -26.12 -4.22 -16.25
N LEU A 27 -26.02 -2.90 -16.06
CA LEU A 27 -24.75 -2.24 -15.77
C LEU A 27 -24.20 -2.67 -14.41
N VAL A 28 -25.07 -2.74 -13.39
CA VAL A 28 -24.71 -3.22 -12.05
C VAL A 28 -24.32 -4.70 -12.09
N ALA A 29 -25.09 -5.54 -12.79
CA ALA A 29 -24.77 -6.96 -12.93
C ALA A 29 -23.44 -7.18 -13.66
N GLY A 30 -23.18 -6.43 -14.75
CA GLY A 30 -21.90 -6.46 -15.46
C GLY A 30 -20.73 -6.05 -14.58
N TYR A 31 -20.89 -4.98 -13.80
CA TYR A 31 -19.87 -4.55 -12.83
C TYR A 31 -19.60 -5.60 -11.76
N GLN A 32 -20.63 -6.22 -11.18
CA GLN A 32 -20.49 -7.28 -10.19
C GLN A 32 -19.80 -8.53 -10.77
N THR A 33 -20.12 -8.87 -12.02
CA THR A 33 -19.49 -9.99 -12.72
C THR A 33 -17.99 -9.70 -12.97
N ALA A 34 -17.64 -8.48 -13.37
CA ALA A 34 -16.26 -8.06 -13.55
C ALA A 34 -15.47 -8.12 -12.23
N LEU A 35 -16.07 -7.64 -11.13
CA LEU A 35 -15.46 -7.74 -9.79
C LEU A 35 -15.27 -9.20 -9.34
N PHE A 36 -16.25 -10.06 -9.61
CA PHE A 36 -16.14 -11.49 -9.28
C PHE A 36 -15.03 -12.16 -10.08
N MET A 37 -14.95 -11.89 -11.39
CA MET A 37 -13.87 -12.43 -12.24
C MET A 37 -12.50 -11.92 -11.80
N HIS A 38 -12.40 -10.64 -11.43
CA HIS A 38 -11.16 -10.08 -10.90
C HIS A 38 -10.75 -10.78 -9.59
N ARG A 39 -11.68 -10.98 -8.65
CA ARG A 39 -11.42 -11.72 -7.41
C ARG A 39 -11.04 -13.18 -7.66
N ALA A 40 -11.69 -13.84 -8.61
CA ALA A 40 -11.38 -15.23 -8.98
C ALA A 40 -9.99 -15.35 -9.63
N ALA A 41 -9.59 -14.37 -10.44
CA ALA A 41 -8.24 -14.31 -11.03
C ALA A 41 -7.16 -14.09 -9.96
N VAL A 42 -7.42 -13.19 -8.99
CA VAL A 42 -6.52 -12.95 -7.85
C VAL A 42 -6.38 -14.20 -6.98
N LEU A 43 -7.48 -14.92 -6.68
CA LEU A 43 -7.43 -16.16 -5.93
C LEU A 43 -6.67 -17.28 -6.65
N ARG A 44 -6.76 -17.36 -7.98
CA ARG A 44 -5.96 -18.31 -8.77
C ARG A 44 -4.46 -17.97 -8.74
N ILE A 45 -4.10 -16.68 -8.82
CA ILE A 45 -2.71 -16.25 -8.72
C ILE A 45 -2.15 -16.55 -7.33
N ILE A 46 -2.95 -16.39 -6.27
CA ILE A 46 -2.57 -16.73 -4.90
C ILE A 46 -2.40 -18.26 -4.75
N ALA A 47 -3.32 -19.05 -5.29
CA ALA A 47 -3.25 -20.51 -5.23
C ALA A 47 -2.06 -21.08 -6.04
N ASP A 48 -1.67 -20.44 -7.14
CA ASP A 48 -0.46 -20.80 -7.89
C ASP A 48 0.83 -20.31 -7.22
N ALA A 49 0.76 -19.22 -6.44
CA ALA A 49 1.89 -18.74 -5.65
C ALA A 49 2.20 -19.61 -4.42
N ASP A 50 1.21 -20.32 -3.90
CA ASP A 50 1.36 -21.26 -2.77
C ASP A 50 1.75 -22.68 -3.22
N ARG A 51 1.82 -22.95 -4.52
CA ARG A 51 2.38 -24.21 -5.01
C ARG A 51 3.89 -24.15 -4.87
N PRO A 52 4.50 -25.11 -4.13
CA PRO A 52 5.96 -25.21 -4.13
C PRO A 52 6.40 -25.48 -5.57
N ASP A 53 7.33 -24.65 -6.08
CA ASP A 53 8.01 -24.87 -7.35
C ASP A 53 8.62 -26.28 -7.32
N THR A 54 7.92 -27.25 -7.87
CA THR A 54 8.46 -28.61 -8.11
C THR A 54 9.42 -28.49 -9.27
N VAL A 55 10.67 -28.20 -8.97
CA VAL A 55 11.77 -28.31 -9.92
C VAL A 55 11.98 -29.79 -10.16
N TYR A 56 11.50 -30.29 -11.30
CA TYR A 56 11.87 -31.62 -11.79
C TYR A 56 13.35 -31.55 -12.19
N ILE A 57 14.24 -32.00 -11.31
CA ILE A 57 15.64 -32.26 -11.67
C ILE A 57 15.63 -33.55 -12.48
N ARG A 58 15.80 -33.42 -13.80
CA ARG A 58 16.13 -34.55 -14.66
C ARG A 58 17.54 -34.99 -14.27
N ALA A 59 17.64 -36.14 -13.65
CA ALA A 59 18.91 -36.82 -13.42
C ALA A 59 19.36 -37.40 -14.78
N ASP A 60 20.16 -36.66 -15.51
CA ASP A 60 20.86 -37.23 -16.65
C ASP A 60 21.96 -38.15 -16.11
N ALA A 61 21.86 -39.41 -16.53
CA ALA A 61 22.79 -40.46 -16.20
C ALA A 61 24.22 -40.09 -16.64
N ALA A 62 25.14 -40.23 -15.72
CA ALA A 62 26.57 -40.12 -15.95
C ALA A 62 27.02 -41.14 -17.00
N GLY A 63 27.52 -40.63 -18.12
CA GLY A 63 28.36 -41.36 -19.04
C GLY A 63 29.79 -40.84 -18.91
N THR A 64 30.64 -41.67 -18.34
CA THR A 64 32.10 -41.56 -18.38
C THR A 64 32.57 -41.69 -19.81
N ASP A 65 33.40 -40.75 -20.33
CA ASP A 65 34.61 -41.14 -21.07
C ASP A 65 35.63 -40.01 -21.10
N ASP A 66 36.81 -40.44 -20.73
CA ASP A 66 38.10 -39.82 -20.67
C ASP A 66 38.66 -39.59 -22.09
N ARG A 67 39.24 -38.40 -22.41
CA ARG A 67 40.43 -38.13 -23.20
C ARG A 67 40.66 -36.62 -23.41
N GLY A 68 41.71 -36.12 -22.82
CA GLY A 68 42.31 -34.82 -23.16
C GLY A 68 43.30 -34.93 -24.30
N PRO A 69 44.25 -33.96 -24.52
CA PRO A 69 43.96 -32.62 -25.01
C PRO A 69 44.73 -32.34 -26.31
N ALA A 70 44.42 -31.30 -27.08
CA ALA A 70 45.39 -30.54 -27.89
C ALA A 70 44.70 -29.42 -28.72
N ASP A 71 45.27 -28.24 -28.54
CA ASP A 71 45.61 -27.18 -29.51
C ASP A 71 44.54 -26.35 -30.21
N ASP A 72 44.54 -25.07 -29.79
CA ASP A 72 44.27 -23.85 -30.59
C ASP A 72 45.18 -23.76 -31.84
N PRO A 73 45.03 -22.85 -32.82
CA PRO A 73 44.30 -21.57 -32.80
C PRO A 73 43.68 -21.11 -34.15
N ASP A 74 43.10 -19.91 -34.09
CA ASP A 74 42.98 -18.84 -35.11
C ASP A 74 41.79 -18.75 -36.08
N GLU A 75 41.15 -17.63 -35.90
CA GLU A 75 40.95 -16.49 -36.82
C GLU A 75 39.73 -16.45 -37.78
N HIS A 76 39.10 -15.30 -37.64
CA HIS A 76 38.47 -14.40 -38.65
C HIS A 76 37.02 -14.57 -39.14
N VAL A 77 36.25 -13.57 -38.70
CA VAL A 77 35.61 -12.49 -39.48
C VAL A 77 34.30 -12.77 -40.26
N SER A 78 33.36 -11.96 -39.94
CA SER A 78 32.44 -11.23 -40.80
C SER A 78 31.12 -11.83 -41.25
N GLY A 79 30.08 -11.19 -40.82
CA GLY A 79 29.14 -10.47 -41.71
C GLY A 79 27.90 -11.19 -42.14
N GLY A 80 26.77 -10.55 -41.90
CA GLY A 80 25.70 -10.57 -42.87
C GLY A 80 24.32 -10.94 -42.39
N LYS A 81 23.57 -9.91 -42.15
CA LYS A 81 22.11 -9.71 -42.29
C LYS A 81 21.39 -10.70 -43.20
N VAL A 82 20.14 -11.01 -42.88
CA VAL A 82 18.89 -10.67 -43.59
C VAL A 82 17.79 -11.71 -43.33
N ARG A 83 16.64 -11.25 -42.82
CA ARG A 83 15.28 -11.84 -42.95
C ARG A 83 14.85 -11.75 -44.45
N PRO A 84 13.67 -12.25 -44.91
CA PRO A 84 12.48 -12.78 -44.22
C PRO A 84 11.71 -13.90 -44.99
N SER A 85 10.54 -14.24 -44.44
CA SER A 85 9.25 -14.57 -45.07
C SER A 85 8.98 -15.99 -45.61
N ALA A 86 7.97 -16.54 -45.06
CA ALA A 86 6.59 -16.76 -45.51
C ALA A 86 6.25 -18.14 -46.11
N LEU A 87 5.17 -18.65 -45.57
CA LEU A 87 4.01 -19.31 -46.19
C LEU A 87 4.09 -20.78 -46.67
N ASP A 88 3.14 -21.47 -46.14
CA ASP A 88 2.15 -22.32 -46.83
C ASP A 88 2.36 -23.83 -46.93
N GLY A 89 1.27 -24.50 -46.55
CA GLY A 89 0.69 -25.58 -47.28
C GLY A 89 0.57 -26.93 -46.59
N MET A 90 -0.54 -27.16 -45.94
CA MET A 90 -1.57 -28.18 -46.30
C MET A 90 -1.17 -29.63 -46.59
N SER A 91 -1.90 -30.48 -45.92
CA SER A 91 -2.62 -31.69 -46.34
C SER A 91 -2.14 -33.05 -45.85
N ARG A 92 -2.93 -33.64 -44.99
CA ARG A 92 -3.85 -34.81 -45.19
C ARG A 92 -3.28 -36.20 -45.46
N GLN A 93 -3.89 -37.09 -44.68
CA GLN A 93 -4.33 -38.50 -44.98
C GLN A 93 -3.39 -39.60 -44.49
N ASP A 94 -3.81 -40.40 -43.57
CA ASP A 94 -4.86 -41.44 -43.47
C ASP A 94 -4.29 -42.88 -43.56
N SER A 95 -4.97 -43.74 -42.85
CA SER A 95 -4.99 -45.21 -42.89
C SER A 95 -3.87 -45.95 -42.10
N GLY A 96 -4.13 -46.75 -41.13
CA GLY A 96 -5.09 -47.86 -41.08
C GLY A 96 -4.34 -49.18 -40.95
N GLY A 97 -4.67 -50.04 -39.99
CA GLY A 97 -4.28 -51.40 -40.13
C GLY A 97 -3.96 -52.15 -38.81
N HIS A 98 -4.90 -52.77 -38.34
CA HIS A 98 -5.10 -54.06 -37.64
C HIS A 98 -3.90 -55.01 -37.55
N GLY A 99 -3.82 -55.73 -36.38
CA GLY A 99 -3.12 -57.01 -36.34
C GLY A 99 -3.00 -57.60 -34.93
N ALA A 100 -3.85 -58.54 -34.68
CA ALA A 100 -4.03 -59.33 -33.49
C ALA A 100 -2.98 -60.43 -33.27
N GLY A 101 -2.86 -60.90 -32.02
CA GLY A 101 -2.60 -62.33 -31.73
C GLY A 101 -1.24 -62.60 -31.09
N ASN A 102 -1.05 -63.15 -29.98
CA ASN A 102 -1.36 -64.45 -29.44
C ASN A 102 -0.44 -64.76 -28.24
N ARG A 103 -1.00 -65.14 -27.16
CA ARG A 103 -0.68 -66.13 -26.13
C ARG A 103 0.64 -66.95 -26.27
N SER A 104 1.42 -67.04 -25.20
CA SER A 104 1.73 -68.34 -24.60
C SER A 104 2.38 -68.25 -23.22
N GLU A 105 1.94 -69.16 -22.38
CA GLU A 105 2.26 -69.43 -21.00
C GLU A 105 3.64 -70.03 -20.77
N LYS A 106 3.98 -70.00 -19.46
CA LYS A 106 4.71 -70.99 -18.64
C LYS A 106 6.10 -70.57 -18.16
N GLY A 107 6.22 -70.48 -16.87
CA GLY A 107 7.01 -71.37 -16.08
C GLY A 107 7.66 -70.77 -14.84
N THR A 108 7.04 -71.04 -13.70
CA THR A 108 7.61 -71.33 -12.37
C THR A 108 9.10 -71.16 -12.14
N SER A 109 9.52 -70.40 -11.07
CA SER A 109 10.28 -70.97 -9.95
C SER A 109 10.64 -69.87 -8.91
N SER A 110 10.08 -69.96 -7.78
CA SER A 110 10.53 -69.88 -6.37
C SER A 110 12.00 -69.44 -6.17
N GLY A 111 12.16 -68.37 -5.40
CA GLY A 111 13.42 -67.94 -4.83
C GLY A 111 13.24 -66.77 -3.88
N ARG A 112 12.56 -66.95 -2.76
CA ARG A 112 12.62 -65.99 -1.62
C ARG A 112 14.04 -65.97 -1.08
N LYS A 113 14.77 -64.88 -1.25
CA LYS A 113 15.97 -64.54 -0.47
C LYS A 113 15.60 -63.56 0.65
N PRO A 114 16.24 -63.65 1.82
CA PRO A 114 15.80 -63.01 3.04
C PRO A 114 16.09 -61.49 3.01
N PHE A 115 15.19 -60.77 3.62
CA PHE A 115 15.10 -59.32 3.78
C PHE A 115 16.10 -58.82 4.84
N ALA A 116 17.40 -58.93 4.64
CA ALA A 116 18.37 -58.45 5.62
C ALA A 116 19.69 -57.98 5.04
N GLU A 117 19.66 -57.26 3.89
CA GLU A 117 20.90 -56.56 3.46
C GLU A 117 20.62 -55.43 2.45
N ARG A 118 19.98 -54.38 2.92
CA ARG A 118 19.94 -53.09 2.21
C ARG A 118 20.07 -51.91 3.20
N ARG A 119 21.17 -51.90 3.96
CA ARG A 119 21.56 -50.75 4.72
C ARG A 119 22.82 -50.13 4.10
N ASN A 120 22.73 -49.69 2.87
CA ASN A 120 23.63 -48.67 2.34
C ASN A 120 23.03 -48.18 1.00
N SER A 121 21.94 -47.39 1.08
CA SER A 121 21.42 -46.69 -0.05
C SER A 121 22.09 -45.32 -0.12
N PRO A 122 22.64 -44.91 -1.29
CA PRO A 122 23.20 -43.59 -1.48
C PRO A 122 22.16 -42.43 -1.50
N HIS A 123 20.93 -42.69 -1.02
CA HIS A 123 19.85 -41.71 -0.96
C HIS A 123 19.73 -40.93 0.36
N ALA A 124 20.62 -41.23 1.34
CA ALA A 124 20.62 -40.49 2.62
C ALA A 124 20.76 -38.95 2.48
N PRO A 125 21.61 -38.38 1.59
CA PRO A 125 21.73 -36.95 1.46
C PRO A 125 20.49 -36.28 0.83
N ALA A 126 19.80 -36.97 -0.09
CA ALA A 126 18.59 -36.41 -0.74
C ALA A 126 17.38 -36.35 0.22
N VAL A 127 17.22 -37.35 1.08
CA VAL A 127 16.16 -37.35 2.12
C VAL A 127 16.44 -36.29 3.18
N GLN A 128 17.72 -36.09 3.51
CA GLN A 128 18.15 -35.08 4.48
C GLN A 128 17.94 -33.65 3.93
N ALA A 129 18.25 -33.40 2.66
CA ALA A 129 17.99 -32.14 1.98
C ALA A 129 16.48 -31.81 1.88
N VAL A 130 15.65 -32.83 1.63
CA VAL A 130 14.18 -32.67 1.63
C VAL A 130 13.67 -32.39 3.06
N ARG A 131 14.24 -33.03 4.08
CA ARG A 131 13.86 -32.81 5.49
C ARG A 131 14.25 -31.43 5.99
N GLU A 132 15.38 -30.88 5.54
CA GLU A 132 15.82 -29.51 5.84
C GLU A 132 14.94 -28.44 5.17
N SER A 133 14.33 -28.74 4.03
CA SER A 133 13.37 -27.83 3.37
C SER A 133 12.01 -27.76 4.07
N TYR A 134 11.70 -28.72 4.98
CA TYR A 134 10.49 -28.74 5.81
C TYR A 134 10.71 -28.22 7.24
N LEU A 135 11.90 -27.75 7.59
CA LEU A 135 12.08 -27.06 8.86
C LEU A 135 11.21 -25.79 8.86
N PRO A 136 10.43 -25.53 9.91
CA PRO A 136 9.67 -24.30 10.00
C PRO A 136 10.63 -23.12 9.87
N ARG A 137 10.46 -22.29 8.84
CA ARG A 137 11.25 -21.10 8.68
C ARG A 137 10.96 -20.19 9.87
N THR A 138 11.96 -19.99 10.72
CA THR A 138 11.88 -19.00 11.79
C THR A 138 11.98 -17.62 11.16
N TYR A 139 10.87 -16.90 11.15
CA TYR A 139 10.84 -15.53 10.69
C TYR A 139 11.13 -14.59 11.85
N GLU A 140 11.88 -13.56 11.57
CA GLU A 140 12.12 -12.50 12.54
C GLU A 140 10.94 -11.54 12.59
N SER A 141 10.80 -10.83 13.73
CA SER A 141 9.84 -9.75 13.88
C SER A 141 10.56 -8.59 14.57
N PHE A 142 10.72 -7.48 13.88
CA PHE A 142 11.34 -6.25 14.35
C PHE A 142 10.61 -5.04 13.77
N ARG A 143 10.74 -3.88 14.41
CA ARG A 143 10.12 -2.64 13.92
C ARG A 143 10.66 -2.27 12.55
N PHE A 144 9.77 -1.96 11.62
CA PHE A 144 10.12 -1.57 10.27
C PHE A 144 9.11 -0.58 9.68
N ASN A 145 9.61 0.27 8.79
CA ASN A 145 8.76 1.13 7.97
C ASN A 145 8.64 0.50 6.58
N PRO A 146 7.44 0.12 6.12
CA PRO A 146 7.24 -0.52 4.82
C PRO A 146 7.65 0.38 3.63
N ASN A 147 7.84 1.68 3.85
CA ASN A 147 8.31 2.60 2.81
C ASN A 147 9.84 2.63 2.65
N THR A 148 10.61 2.20 3.67
CA THR A 148 12.07 2.33 3.68
C THR A 148 12.82 1.03 3.93
N VAL A 149 12.14 -0.01 4.45
CA VAL A 149 12.75 -1.31 4.75
C VAL A 149 13.41 -1.92 3.52
N SER A 150 14.58 -2.55 3.70
CA SER A 150 15.32 -3.17 2.59
C SER A 150 14.66 -4.46 2.10
N VAL A 151 14.97 -4.87 0.85
CA VAL A 151 14.52 -6.17 0.31
C VAL A 151 15.03 -7.33 1.16
N ALA A 152 16.26 -7.24 1.68
CA ALA A 152 16.84 -8.26 2.55
C ALA A 152 16.09 -8.36 3.88
N ASP A 153 15.74 -7.22 4.49
CA ASP A 153 14.99 -7.20 5.75
C ASP A 153 13.55 -7.68 5.57
N LEU A 154 12.91 -7.37 4.42
CA LEU A 154 11.62 -7.97 4.08
C LEU A 154 11.69 -9.50 4.01
N GLN A 155 12.79 -10.07 3.48
CA GLN A 155 12.98 -11.52 3.48
C GLN A 155 13.16 -12.07 4.89
N ARG A 156 13.87 -11.38 5.78
CA ARG A 156 13.98 -11.74 7.21
C ARG A 156 12.62 -11.70 7.90
N LEU A 157 11.77 -10.75 7.55
CA LEU A 157 10.38 -10.65 8.02
C LEU A 157 9.46 -11.74 7.45
N GLY A 158 9.93 -12.59 6.53
CA GLY A 158 9.21 -13.74 6.01
C GLY A 158 8.63 -13.59 4.62
N PHE A 159 8.90 -12.49 3.91
CA PHE A 159 8.52 -12.35 2.52
C PHE A 159 9.47 -13.17 1.62
N SER A 160 8.93 -13.80 0.58
CA SER A 160 9.77 -14.36 -0.47
C SER A 160 10.51 -13.23 -1.21
N ARG A 161 11.60 -13.57 -1.90
CA ARG A 161 12.34 -12.60 -2.70
C ARG A 161 11.44 -11.86 -3.71
N LYS A 162 10.57 -12.60 -4.39
CA LYS A 162 9.62 -12.01 -5.37
C LYS A 162 8.65 -11.02 -4.72
N GLN A 163 8.13 -11.34 -3.54
CA GLN A 163 7.25 -10.44 -2.78
C GLN A 163 7.99 -9.18 -2.31
N ALA A 164 9.20 -9.34 -1.77
CA ALA A 164 10.02 -8.22 -1.33
C ALA A 164 10.40 -7.29 -2.49
N GLU A 165 10.78 -7.86 -3.64
CA GLU A 165 11.05 -7.10 -4.88
C GLU A 165 9.79 -6.40 -5.40
N ALA A 166 8.61 -7.00 -5.28
CA ALA A 166 7.34 -6.38 -5.69
C ALA A 166 6.99 -5.16 -4.82
N ILE A 167 7.22 -5.23 -3.50
CA ILE A 167 7.08 -4.09 -2.57
C ILE A 167 8.06 -2.97 -2.97
N ASP A 168 9.31 -3.31 -3.24
CA ASP A 168 10.33 -2.34 -3.64
C ASP A 168 9.99 -1.69 -4.99
N ASN A 169 9.54 -2.47 -5.96
CA ASN A 169 9.09 -1.95 -7.26
C ASN A 169 7.87 -1.02 -7.14
N TYR A 170 6.91 -1.33 -6.23
CA TYR A 170 5.80 -0.45 -5.94
C TYR A 170 6.29 0.92 -5.46
N ARG A 171 7.24 0.94 -4.51
CA ARG A 171 7.84 2.18 -3.97
C ARG A 171 8.61 2.96 -5.04
N ARG A 172 9.41 2.28 -5.87
CA ARG A 172 10.17 2.92 -6.96
C ARG A 172 9.27 3.59 -8.00
N LYS A 173 8.05 3.09 -8.17
CA LYS A 173 7.03 3.68 -9.04
C LYS A 173 6.24 4.83 -8.37
N GLY A 174 6.68 5.30 -7.21
CA GLY A 174 6.04 6.37 -6.45
C GLY A 174 4.94 5.91 -5.49
N GLY A 175 4.72 4.60 -5.37
CA GLY A 175 3.79 4.04 -4.40
C GLY A 175 4.26 4.26 -2.96
N ARG A 176 3.32 4.55 -2.06
CA ARG A 176 3.58 4.75 -0.63
C ARG A 176 2.50 4.08 0.20
N PHE A 177 2.90 3.50 1.32
CA PHE A 177 2.03 2.99 2.37
C PHE A 177 1.87 4.10 3.41
N ARG A 178 0.69 4.71 3.48
CA ARG A 178 0.41 5.81 4.42
C ARG A 178 -0.09 5.28 5.77
N ARG A 179 -0.81 4.17 5.73
CA ARG A 179 -1.37 3.47 6.89
C ARG A 179 -0.93 2.02 6.91
N LYS A 180 -1.03 1.36 8.05
CA LYS A 180 -0.79 -0.09 8.17
C LYS A 180 -1.72 -0.89 7.26
N GLU A 181 -2.97 -0.43 7.13
CA GLU A 181 -4.00 -1.02 6.28
C GLU A 181 -3.65 -0.93 4.78
N ASP A 182 -2.89 0.08 4.35
CA ASP A 182 -2.41 0.17 2.97
C ASP A 182 -1.42 -0.96 2.67
N PHE A 183 -0.58 -1.30 3.67
CA PHE A 183 0.33 -2.43 3.56
C PHE A 183 -0.43 -3.76 3.54
N ALA A 184 -1.46 -3.91 4.38
CA ALA A 184 -2.36 -5.08 4.38
C ALA A 184 -3.06 -5.29 3.04
N LYS A 185 -3.49 -4.21 2.38
CA LYS A 185 -4.17 -4.27 1.08
C LYS A 185 -3.23 -4.61 -0.09
N SER A 186 -1.93 -4.65 0.14
CA SER A 186 -0.97 -5.03 -0.91
C SER A 186 -1.17 -6.51 -1.28
N TYR A 187 -1.33 -6.79 -2.57
CA TYR A 187 -1.58 -8.15 -3.08
C TYR A 187 -0.47 -9.18 -2.75
N VAL A 188 0.71 -8.72 -2.35
CA VAL A 188 1.84 -9.58 -1.97
C VAL A 188 1.89 -9.87 -0.48
N VAL A 189 1.06 -9.23 0.33
CA VAL A 189 1.01 -9.39 1.79
C VAL A 189 -0.17 -10.27 2.13
N ALA A 190 0.09 -11.50 2.59
CA ALA A 190 -0.96 -12.38 3.07
C ALA A 190 -1.46 -11.93 4.45
N ASP A 191 -2.76 -12.13 4.75
CA ASP A 191 -3.38 -11.71 6.00
C ASP A 191 -2.63 -12.24 7.23
N SER A 192 -2.22 -13.51 7.23
CA SER A 192 -1.46 -14.12 8.31
C SER A 192 -0.07 -13.49 8.54
N VAL A 193 0.55 -13.01 7.46
CA VAL A 193 1.83 -12.28 7.54
C VAL A 193 1.59 -10.88 8.09
N PHE A 194 0.54 -10.21 7.63
CA PHE A 194 0.15 -8.90 8.14
C PHE A 194 -0.17 -8.95 9.63
N ASP A 195 -1.02 -9.87 10.08
CA ASP A 195 -1.43 -10.01 11.49
C ASP A 195 -0.21 -10.17 12.41
N ARG A 196 0.77 -10.96 11.99
CA ARG A 196 2.02 -11.14 12.73
C ARG A 196 2.87 -9.87 12.75
N LEU A 197 2.93 -9.11 11.64
CA LEU A 197 3.79 -7.95 11.47
C LEU A 197 3.14 -6.63 11.87
N ALA A 198 1.83 -6.53 11.96
CA ALA A 198 1.09 -5.30 12.28
C ALA A 198 1.58 -4.55 13.55
N PRO A 199 1.96 -5.24 14.66
CA PRO A 199 2.52 -4.57 15.84
C PRO A 199 3.89 -3.93 15.59
N PHE A 200 4.60 -4.39 14.57
CA PHE A 200 5.97 -3.96 14.25
C PHE A 200 6.04 -2.94 13.12
N ILE A 201 4.91 -2.66 12.45
CA ILE A 201 4.84 -1.64 11.41
C ILE A 201 4.89 -0.26 12.07
N ASP A 202 5.89 0.52 11.69
CA ASP A 202 6.14 1.88 12.17
C ASP A 202 6.21 2.83 10.96
N ILE A 203 5.10 3.52 10.69
CA ILE A 203 5.01 4.54 9.63
C ILE A 203 4.95 5.88 10.34
N PRO A 204 5.99 6.72 10.24
CA PRO A 204 6.01 8.01 10.91
C PRO A 204 4.92 8.93 10.36
N LEU A 205 4.23 9.62 11.26
CA LEU A 205 3.27 10.66 10.91
C LEU A 205 4.01 11.88 10.33
N LEU A 206 3.36 12.58 9.41
CA LEU A 206 3.89 13.82 8.85
C LEU A 206 3.75 14.94 9.88
N ASP A 207 4.87 15.54 10.27
CA ASP A 207 4.88 16.69 11.17
C ASP A 207 4.48 17.96 10.41
N LEU A 208 3.36 18.58 10.80
CA LEU A 208 2.84 19.81 10.19
C LEU A 208 3.82 20.98 10.29
N ASN A 209 4.67 21.00 11.32
CA ASN A 209 5.64 22.09 11.53
C ASN A 209 6.95 21.89 10.77
N ALA A 210 7.33 20.64 10.48
CA ALA A 210 8.55 20.29 9.78
C ALA A 210 8.36 20.03 8.27
N ALA A 211 7.12 19.72 7.85
CA ALA A 211 6.82 19.34 6.48
C ALA A 211 7.03 20.50 5.49
N ASP A 212 7.60 20.19 4.33
CA ASP A 212 7.63 21.09 3.18
C ASP A 212 6.34 20.96 2.32
N SER A 213 6.20 21.83 1.32
CA SER A 213 5.03 21.82 0.44
C SER A 213 4.90 20.50 -0.35
N ALA A 214 6.01 19.84 -0.70
CA ALA A 214 5.98 18.58 -1.41
C ALA A 214 5.48 17.43 -0.52
N ALA A 215 5.86 17.45 0.77
CA ALA A 215 5.37 16.49 1.75
C ALA A 215 3.87 16.67 2.02
N PHE A 216 3.36 17.92 2.05
CA PHE A 216 1.93 18.18 2.13
C PHE A 216 1.18 17.69 0.89
N ASP A 217 1.70 17.94 -0.31
CA ASP A 217 1.10 17.50 -1.58
C ASP A 217 0.98 15.96 -1.67
N ALA A 218 1.86 15.23 -0.99
CA ALA A 218 1.81 13.77 -0.92
C ALA A 218 0.69 13.21 -0.03
N LEU A 219 -0.01 14.06 0.76
CA LEU A 219 -1.15 13.64 1.59
C LEU A 219 -2.39 13.36 0.72
N PRO A 220 -3.26 12.40 1.14
CA PRO A 220 -4.46 12.08 0.39
C PRO A 220 -5.42 13.29 0.36
N GLY A 221 -5.94 13.62 -0.82
CA GLY A 221 -6.88 14.73 -1.00
C GLY A 221 -6.27 16.14 -0.88
N ILE A 222 -4.94 16.22 -0.72
CA ILE A 222 -4.17 17.46 -0.74
C ILE A 222 -3.46 17.54 -2.09
N GLY A 223 -3.74 18.56 -2.83
CA GLY A 223 -3.02 18.89 -4.06
C GLY A 223 -2.13 20.12 -3.86
N PRO A 224 -1.38 20.56 -4.89
CA PRO A 224 -0.44 21.66 -4.78
C PRO A 224 -1.05 22.95 -4.20
N TYR A 225 -2.32 23.21 -4.49
CA TYR A 225 -3.04 24.38 -3.97
C TYR A 225 -3.16 24.35 -2.44
N TYR A 226 -3.65 23.22 -1.87
CA TYR A 226 -3.78 23.11 -0.42
C TYR A 226 -2.42 22.94 0.27
N ALA A 227 -1.48 22.25 -0.35
CA ALA A 227 -0.11 22.14 0.16
C ALA A 227 0.54 23.53 0.36
N ALA A 228 0.43 24.40 -0.62
CA ALA A 228 0.92 25.79 -0.53
C ALA A 228 0.19 26.58 0.57
N ARG A 229 -1.14 26.42 0.69
CA ARG A 229 -1.92 27.08 1.74
C ARG A 229 -1.60 26.59 3.13
N MET A 230 -1.37 25.29 3.31
CA MET A 230 -0.94 24.72 4.59
C MET A 230 0.41 25.28 5.01
N ALA A 231 1.36 25.40 4.09
CA ALA A 231 2.66 26.01 4.36
C ALA A 231 2.53 27.50 4.72
N ALA A 232 1.77 28.27 3.95
CA ALA A 232 1.55 29.70 4.22
C ALA A 232 0.81 29.92 5.56
N TYR A 233 -0.21 29.12 5.84
CA TYR A 233 -0.98 29.22 7.08
C TYR A 233 -0.13 28.87 8.32
N ARG A 234 0.81 27.93 8.19
CA ARG A 234 1.81 27.67 9.22
C ARG A 234 2.64 28.89 9.55
N GLU A 235 3.09 29.62 8.52
CA GLU A 235 3.87 30.85 8.70
C GLU A 235 3.05 31.95 9.36
N GLU A 236 1.79 32.14 8.95
CA GLU A 236 0.87 33.10 9.55
C GLU A 236 0.57 32.81 11.03
N LEU A 237 0.47 31.51 11.39
CA LEU A 237 0.27 31.06 12.79
C LEU A 237 1.54 31.17 13.65
N GLY A 238 2.74 31.25 13.05
CA GLY A 238 4.00 31.02 13.74
C GLY A 238 4.23 29.55 14.13
N GLY A 239 3.55 28.65 13.42
CA GLY A 239 3.54 27.20 13.64
C GLY A 239 2.17 26.65 14.07
N TYR A 240 1.87 25.44 13.63
CA TYR A 240 0.70 24.74 14.09
C TYR A 240 0.83 24.34 15.57
N SER A 241 -0.19 24.55 16.33
CA SER A 241 -0.28 24.13 17.74
C SER A 241 -1.19 22.92 17.93
N TYR A 242 -2.18 22.71 17.07
CA TYR A 242 -3.08 21.58 17.04
C TYR A 242 -3.57 21.29 15.61
N LYS A 243 -3.97 20.04 15.33
CA LYS A 243 -4.30 19.58 13.96
C LYS A 243 -5.52 20.25 13.36
N GLU A 244 -6.52 20.56 14.20
CA GLU A 244 -7.79 21.16 13.78
C GLU A 244 -7.64 22.54 13.16
N GLN A 245 -6.48 23.22 13.38
CA GLN A 245 -6.15 24.48 12.70
C GLN A 245 -6.16 24.36 11.16
N LEU A 246 -6.00 23.13 10.63
CA LEU A 246 -6.15 22.89 9.20
C LEU A 246 -7.54 23.23 8.67
N MET A 247 -8.60 23.09 9.51
CA MET A 247 -9.96 23.42 9.13
C MET A 247 -10.23 24.93 9.05
N ASP A 248 -9.35 25.76 9.62
CA ASP A 248 -9.44 27.22 9.50
C ASP A 248 -8.90 27.71 8.14
N ILE A 249 -8.22 26.86 7.38
CA ILE A 249 -7.79 27.18 6.02
C ILE A 249 -9.01 27.24 5.10
N ARG A 250 -9.18 28.36 4.39
CA ARG A 250 -10.32 28.57 3.52
C ARG A 250 -10.51 27.43 2.49
N GLY A 251 -11.68 26.79 2.54
CA GLY A 251 -12.05 25.67 1.67
C GLY A 251 -11.47 24.32 2.09
N PHE A 252 -10.86 24.24 3.27
CA PHE A 252 -10.45 22.97 3.86
C PHE A 252 -11.62 22.41 4.67
N ASP A 253 -12.30 21.40 4.13
CA ASP A 253 -13.50 20.84 4.73
C ASP A 253 -13.22 19.70 5.73
N ALA A 254 -14.25 19.35 6.50
CA ALA A 254 -14.17 18.30 7.51
C ALA A 254 -13.90 16.91 6.90
N GLU A 255 -14.35 16.63 5.67
CA GLU A 255 -14.10 15.36 4.98
C GLU A 255 -12.61 15.22 4.66
N ARG A 256 -11.98 16.28 4.14
CA ARG A 256 -10.55 16.31 3.85
C ARG A 256 -9.74 16.14 5.14
N PHE A 257 -10.13 16.83 6.22
CA PHE A 257 -9.48 16.70 7.51
C PHE A 257 -9.59 15.26 8.04
N ALA A 258 -10.78 14.65 8.02
CA ALA A 258 -11.00 13.26 8.43
C ALA A 258 -10.12 12.27 7.62
N GLY A 259 -9.87 12.55 6.35
CA GLY A 259 -9.04 11.72 5.48
C GLY A 259 -7.55 11.72 5.82
N LEU A 260 -7.06 12.72 6.58
CA LEU A 260 -5.63 12.87 6.86
C LEU A 260 -5.26 13.05 8.33
N GLN A 261 -6.20 13.29 9.26
CA GLN A 261 -5.90 13.59 10.67
C GLN A 261 -5.07 12.52 11.39
N ASP A 262 -5.17 11.27 10.94
CA ASP A 262 -4.41 10.12 11.44
C ASP A 262 -3.02 9.98 10.77
N LEU A 263 -2.75 10.74 9.72
CA LEU A 263 -1.48 10.74 8.98
C LEU A 263 -0.54 11.88 9.40
N VAL A 264 -1.04 12.85 10.15
CA VAL A 264 -0.30 14.04 10.55
C VAL A 264 -0.14 14.15 12.07
N THR A 265 0.91 14.83 12.47
CA THR A 265 1.18 15.18 13.86
C THR A 265 1.60 16.65 13.94
N VAL A 266 1.54 17.21 15.14
CA VAL A 266 2.05 18.56 15.42
C VAL A 266 3.30 18.41 16.24
N GLY A 267 4.44 18.63 15.62
CA GLY A 267 5.73 18.64 16.29
C GLY A 267 6.01 19.96 17.02
N PRO A 268 7.19 20.07 17.59
CA PRO A 268 7.61 21.30 18.25
C PRO A 268 7.65 22.48 17.27
N SER A 269 7.24 23.65 17.74
CA SER A 269 7.41 24.93 17.07
C SER A 269 7.87 25.96 18.08
N GLU A 270 8.49 27.04 17.64
CA GLU A 270 8.78 28.18 18.49
C GLU A 270 7.46 28.77 19.04
N PRO A 271 7.40 29.12 20.32
CA PRO A 271 6.22 29.77 20.87
C PRO A 271 5.97 31.13 20.19
N TYR A 272 4.72 31.39 19.82
CA TYR A 272 4.34 32.64 19.17
C TYR A 272 4.57 33.83 20.12
N PRO A 273 5.32 34.88 19.72
CA PRO A 273 5.72 35.97 20.59
C PRO A 273 4.60 37.02 20.77
N LEU A 274 3.42 36.59 21.24
CA LEU A 274 2.22 37.42 21.39
C LEU A 274 2.48 38.70 22.17
N TRP A 275 3.31 38.63 23.22
CA TRP A 275 3.53 39.71 24.14
C TRP A 275 4.68 40.66 23.78
N THR A 276 5.48 40.31 22.78
CA THR A 276 6.64 41.08 22.35
C THR A 276 6.62 41.47 20.88
N ALA A 277 5.80 40.79 20.08
CA ALA A 277 5.72 41.06 18.65
C ALA A 277 5.18 42.47 18.35
N PRO A 278 5.68 43.13 17.29
CA PRO A 278 5.14 44.41 16.82
C PRO A 278 3.75 44.27 16.21
N GLU A 279 2.97 45.35 16.16
CA GLU A 279 1.59 45.39 15.66
C GLU A 279 1.44 44.74 14.29
N ASP A 280 2.34 45.02 13.35
CA ASP A 280 2.30 44.48 11.98
C ASP A 280 2.46 42.93 11.96
N SER A 281 3.25 42.36 12.87
CA SER A 281 3.40 40.94 13.00
C SER A 281 2.14 40.28 13.60
N LEU A 282 1.60 40.90 14.68
CA LEU A 282 0.36 40.47 15.28
C LEU A 282 -0.82 40.51 14.30
N ALA A 283 -0.88 41.55 13.46
CA ALA A 283 -1.95 41.76 12.47
C ALA A 283 -2.00 40.67 11.39
N ARG A 284 -0.89 39.95 11.15
CA ARG A 284 -0.81 38.84 10.19
C ARG A 284 -1.32 37.53 10.76
N HIS A 285 -1.37 37.41 12.09
CA HIS A 285 -1.83 36.16 12.71
C HIS A 285 -3.35 35.96 12.51
N PRO A 286 -3.79 34.78 12.01
CA PRO A 286 -5.19 34.52 11.60
C PRO A 286 -6.23 34.80 12.68
N TYR A 287 -5.88 34.57 13.97
CA TYR A 287 -6.78 34.74 15.10
C TYR A 287 -6.72 36.15 15.70
N ILE A 288 -5.82 36.98 15.28
CA ILE A 288 -5.66 38.35 15.83
C ILE A 288 -6.20 39.37 14.83
N GLY A 289 -5.57 39.47 13.69
CA GLY A 289 -5.94 40.47 12.70
C GLY A 289 -5.61 41.92 13.16
N ARG A 290 -5.84 42.90 12.26
CA ARG A 290 -5.38 44.26 12.43
C ARG A 290 -5.96 44.99 13.66
N TYR A 291 -7.27 44.81 13.92
CA TYR A 291 -7.91 45.54 15.05
C TYR A 291 -7.45 44.99 16.41
N ALA A 292 -7.42 43.66 16.57
CA ALA A 292 -6.96 43.07 17.81
C ALA A 292 -5.46 43.29 18.03
N ALA A 293 -4.63 43.31 16.99
CA ALA A 293 -3.20 43.60 17.09
C ALA A 293 -2.95 44.97 17.78
N ARG A 294 -3.65 46.00 17.30
CA ARG A 294 -3.58 47.35 17.93
C ARG A 294 -4.11 47.30 19.38
N GLY A 295 -5.21 46.58 19.62
CA GLY A 295 -5.77 46.40 20.97
C GLY A 295 -4.80 45.72 21.92
N ILE A 296 -4.09 44.69 21.47
CA ILE A 296 -3.07 43.98 22.26
C ILE A 296 -1.89 44.89 22.59
N VAL A 297 -1.41 45.70 21.64
CA VAL A 297 -0.32 46.65 21.89
C VAL A 297 -0.74 47.67 22.96
N LEU A 298 -1.92 48.28 22.81
CA LEU A 298 -2.46 49.20 23.82
C LEU A 298 -2.67 48.53 25.17
N TYR A 299 -3.10 47.28 25.19
CA TYR A 299 -3.30 46.52 26.44
C TYR A 299 -1.97 46.31 27.17
N ARG A 300 -0.91 45.92 26.45
CA ARG A 300 0.46 45.77 26.98
C ARG A 300 0.99 47.06 27.60
N ASP A 301 0.76 48.19 26.93
CA ASP A 301 1.27 49.50 27.37
C ASP A 301 0.56 49.99 28.65
N ASN A 302 -0.69 49.57 28.88
CA ASN A 302 -1.53 50.09 29.97
C ASN A 302 -1.76 49.10 31.13
N ASN A 303 -1.25 47.85 31.04
CA ASN A 303 -1.43 46.83 32.05
C ASN A 303 -0.10 46.21 32.47
N PRO A 304 0.07 45.79 33.73
CA PRO A 304 1.27 45.11 34.19
C PRO A 304 1.38 43.72 33.54
N ARG A 305 2.59 43.21 33.37
CA ARG A 305 2.85 41.88 32.77
C ARG A 305 2.05 40.75 33.42
N ALA A 306 1.77 40.81 34.72
CA ALA A 306 0.93 39.83 35.42
C ALA A 306 -0.50 39.73 34.85
N GLU A 307 -0.95 40.76 34.14
CA GLU A 307 -2.25 40.83 33.48
C GLU A 307 -2.22 40.31 32.03
N TRP A 308 -1.06 40.03 31.46
CA TRP A 308 -0.90 39.64 30.06
C TRP A 308 -1.26 38.16 29.84
N THR A 309 -2.55 37.91 29.69
CA THR A 309 -3.07 36.59 29.39
C THR A 309 -4.12 36.67 28.28
N VAL A 310 -4.25 35.60 27.47
CA VAL A 310 -5.24 35.51 26.38
C VAL A 310 -6.65 35.65 26.94
N GLU A 311 -6.91 35.11 28.12
CA GLU A 311 -8.21 35.22 28.79
C GLU A 311 -8.56 36.70 29.08
N LYS A 312 -7.59 37.49 29.60
CA LYS A 312 -7.82 38.89 29.96
C LYS A 312 -8.03 39.78 28.74
N ILE A 313 -7.28 39.58 27.66
CA ILE A 313 -7.52 40.33 26.41
C ILE A 313 -8.86 39.96 25.76
N GLY A 314 -9.30 38.69 25.91
CA GLY A 314 -10.66 38.27 25.54
C GLY A 314 -11.74 38.95 26.39
N LYS A 315 -11.59 39.01 27.73
CA LYS A 315 -12.50 39.72 28.62
C LYS A 315 -12.55 41.22 28.41
N ALA A 316 -11.43 41.81 27.98
CA ALA A 316 -11.35 43.22 27.60
C ALA A 316 -12.03 43.53 26.24
N GLY A 317 -12.56 42.49 25.53
CA GLY A 317 -13.24 42.65 24.24
C GLY A 317 -12.29 42.95 23.07
N ILE A 318 -10.99 42.73 23.26
CA ILE A 318 -9.97 42.89 22.18
C ILE A 318 -10.09 41.77 21.17
N LEU A 319 -10.43 40.55 21.61
CA LEU A 319 -10.72 39.39 20.80
C LEU A 319 -12.15 38.93 21.05
N SER A 320 -12.80 38.38 20.02
CA SER A 320 -14.05 37.63 20.21
C SER A 320 -13.79 36.37 21.05
N ALA A 321 -14.82 35.84 21.70
CA ALA A 321 -14.71 34.64 22.55
C ALA A 321 -14.14 33.44 21.76
N ASP A 322 -14.61 33.22 20.52
CA ASP A 322 -14.14 32.15 19.62
C ASP A 322 -12.64 32.31 19.29
N LEU A 323 -12.22 33.51 18.91
CA LEU A 323 -10.81 33.78 18.58
C LEU A 323 -9.90 33.71 19.80
N ALA A 324 -10.38 34.15 20.98
CA ALA A 324 -9.66 34.02 22.23
C ALA A 324 -9.50 32.55 22.64
N GLU A 325 -10.53 31.72 22.47
CA GLU A 325 -10.45 30.28 22.70
C GLU A 325 -9.41 29.61 21.77
N LYS A 326 -9.49 29.87 20.46
CA LYS A 326 -8.52 29.34 19.48
C LYS A 326 -7.10 29.78 19.79
N LEU A 327 -6.89 31.05 20.11
CA LEU A 327 -5.59 31.59 20.46
C LEU A 327 -5.04 31.02 21.77
N SER A 328 -5.90 30.75 22.77
CA SER A 328 -5.49 30.16 24.05
C SER A 328 -4.97 28.72 23.91
N ARG A 329 -5.36 28.01 22.85
CA ARG A 329 -4.87 26.67 22.49
C ARG A 329 -3.53 26.73 21.73
N CYS A 330 -3.13 27.90 21.29
CA CYS A 330 -1.87 28.07 20.59
C CYS A 330 -0.68 28.08 21.57
N ARG A 331 0.47 27.66 21.07
CA ARG A 331 1.74 27.75 21.80
C ARG A 331 2.19 29.22 21.80
N ILE A 332 2.02 29.90 22.91
CA ILE A 332 2.37 31.31 23.09
C ILE A 332 3.56 31.42 24.03
N ALA A 333 4.48 32.34 23.72
CA ALA A 333 5.61 32.67 24.58
C ALA A 333 5.12 33.33 25.89
N ASP A 334 5.81 33.03 26.98
CA ASP A 334 5.54 33.69 28.26
C ASP A 334 5.74 35.21 28.12
N PRO A 335 4.99 36.00 28.92
CA PRO A 335 5.06 37.45 28.92
C PRO A 335 6.46 38.01 29.26
#